data_d0a2649cd3bfe870ff5d8c46a247ff25
#
_entry.id   d0a2649cd3bfe870ff5d8c46a247ff25
#
_cell.length_a   1.000
_cell.length_b   1.000
_cell.length_c   1.000
_cell.angle_alpha   90.00
_cell.angle_beta   90.00
_cell.angle_gamma   90.00
#
_symmetry.space_group_name_H-M   'P 1'
#
loop_
_entity.id
_entity.type
_entity.pdbx_description
1 polymer ?
#
loop_
_entity_poly.entity_id
_entity_poly.type
_entity_poly.pdbx_seq_one_letter_code
_entity_poly.pdbx_strand_id
1 'polypeptide(L)'
;MLVLGLVVKWVDVICPECQAETRVLESRSAEEGSSVRRRRQCTGCGHRFTTFERASAPRLTVEKRDGGHQPFDAGKLKGALARAAHKRSVSPAQIAAIVRAVEAEAVATGGVIGAERIGQLCLERLARIDRGAYLQFAGTLPEITPEIAPFAPAGSVRREEEGP
;
A
#
# COMPACT_ATOMS: atom_id res chain seq x y z
N MET A 1 -35.08 8.76 24.88
CA MET A 1 -34.04 8.53 23.90
C MET A 1 -32.73 8.88 24.59
N LEU A 2 -32.08 7.89 25.26
CA LEU A 2 -30.81 8.08 25.99
C LEU A 2 -29.66 8.04 25.00
N VAL A 3 -29.02 9.18 24.78
CA VAL A 3 -27.72 9.24 24.09
C VAL A 3 -26.68 8.74 25.08
N LEU A 4 -26.21 7.48 24.92
CA LEU A 4 -25.03 6.99 25.62
C LEU A 4 -23.83 7.83 25.15
N GLY A 5 -23.40 8.78 26.01
CA GLY A 5 -22.17 9.50 25.81
C GLY A 5 -20.99 8.54 25.86
N LEU A 6 -20.38 8.26 24.69
CA LEU A 6 -19.05 7.63 24.64
C LEU A 6 -18.08 8.58 25.37
N VAL A 7 -17.70 8.22 26.57
CA VAL A 7 -16.57 8.87 27.28
C VAL A 7 -15.32 8.43 26.52
N VAL A 8 -14.87 9.26 25.60
CA VAL A 8 -13.56 9.08 24.96
C VAL A 8 -12.50 9.32 26.05
N LYS A 9 -11.95 8.25 26.59
CA LYS A 9 -10.83 8.32 27.51
C LYS A 9 -9.60 8.76 26.73
N TRP A 10 -9.20 10.01 26.91
CA TRP A 10 -7.97 10.51 26.30
C TRP A 10 -6.78 9.75 26.89
N VAL A 11 -6.09 8.99 26.04
CA VAL A 11 -4.83 8.34 26.43
C VAL A 11 -3.72 9.32 26.12
N ASP A 12 -3.23 9.98 27.17
CA ASP A 12 -2.07 10.85 27.06
C ASP A 12 -0.77 10.05 26.95
N VAL A 13 0.20 10.62 26.25
CA VAL A 13 1.54 10.04 26.18
C VAL A 13 2.22 10.22 27.52
N ILE A 14 2.56 9.12 28.19
CA ILE A 14 3.26 9.10 29.47
C ILE A 14 4.76 9.41 29.30
N CYS A 15 5.39 9.83 30.38
CA CYS A 15 6.83 10.09 30.42
C CYS A 15 7.64 8.81 30.25
N PRO A 16 8.63 8.76 29.34
CA PRO A 16 9.49 7.57 29.18
C PRO A 16 10.40 7.29 30.37
N GLU A 17 10.69 8.31 31.22
CA GLU A 17 11.59 8.16 32.36
C GLU A 17 10.88 7.70 33.64
N CYS A 18 9.71 8.28 33.94
CA CYS A 18 9.04 8.02 35.20
C CYS A 18 7.57 7.61 35.09
N GLN A 19 7.08 7.45 33.87
CA GLN A 19 5.71 7.02 33.51
C GLN A 19 4.59 7.95 34.04
N ALA A 20 4.91 9.12 34.56
CA ALA A 20 3.93 10.11 34.96
C ALA A 20 3.30 10.82 33.73
N GLU A 21 2.20 11.51 33.97
CA GLU A 21 1.51 12.31 32.97
C GLU A 21 2.39 13.39 32.37
N THR A 22 2.08 13.76 31.13
CA THR A 22 2.82 14.80 30.42
C THR A 22 1.90 15.87 29.88
N ARG A 23 2.40 17.10 29.80
CA ARG A 23 1.70 18.22 29.16
C ARG A 23 2.40 18.62 27.85
N VAL A 24 1.63 19.06 26.88
CA VAL A 24 2.15 19.62 25.63
C VAL A 24 2.55 21.07 25.86
N LEU A 25 3.81 21.40 25.56
CA LEU A 25 4.31 22.78 25.62
C LEU A 25 4.11 23.51 24.29
N GLU A 26 4.27 22.78 23.19
CA GLU A 26 4.22 23.32 21.85
C GLU A 26 3.80 22.25 20.84
N SER A 27 3.04 22.66 19.81
CA SER A 27 2.68 21.83 18.65
C SER A 27 3.00 22.57 17.37
N ARG A 28 3.71 21.93 16.45
CA ARG A 28 4.04 22.49 15.13
C ARG A 28 3.80 21.45 14.04
N SER A 29 3.36 21.91 12.89
CA SER A 29 3.35 21.09 11.68
C SER A 29 4.79 20.70 11.32
N ALA A 30 5.00 19.47 10.88
CA ALA A 30 6.27 18.92 10.44
C ALA A 30 6.06 18.10 9.15
N GLU A 31 7.16 17.81 8.45
CA GLU A 31 7.14 17.02 7.21
C GLU A 31 6.09 17.52 6.21
N GLU A 32 6.14 18.81 5.89
CA GLU A 32 5.24 19.48 4.93
C GLU A 32 3.74 19.31 5.23
N GLY A 33 3.39 19.19 6.51
CA GLY A 33 2.01 19.05 6.95
C GLY A 33 1.53 17.61 7.14
N SER A 34 2.37 16.61 6.84
CA SER A 34 2.02 15.19 6.98
C SER A 34 2.15 14.66 8.40
N SER A 35 2.77 15.42 9.31
CA SER A 35 2.91 15.07 10.73
C SER A 35 2.79 16.28 11.63
N VAL A 36 2.50 16.04 12.91
CA VAL A 36 2.50 17.04 13.98
C VAL A 36 3.61 16.72 14.97
N ARG A 37 4.57 17.63 15.12
CA ARG A 37 5.60 17.56 16.16
C ARG A 37 5.10 18.22 17.41
N ARG A 38 5.12 17.51 18.55
CA ARG A 38 4.74 18.05 19.87
C ARG A 38 5.93 18.01 20.83
N ARG A 39 6.24 19.13 21.46
CA ARG A 39 7.18 19.21 22.56
C ARG A 39 6.42 19.01 23.87
N ARG A 40 6.82 18.02 24.65
CA ARG A 40 6.16 17.64 25.91
C ARG A 40 7.07 17.84 27.10
N GLN A 41 6.46 18.03 28.27
CA GLN A 41 7.13 18.05 29.57
C GLN A 41 6.39 17.16 30.56
N CYS A 42 7.13 16.33 31.26
CA CYS A 42 6.61 15.52 32.35
C CYS A 42 6.18 16.41 33.52
N THR A 43 5.01 16.14 34.08
CA THR A 43 4.50 16.84 35.31
C THR A 43 5.17 16.34 36.58
N GLY A 44 5.70 15.10 36.59
CA GLY A 44 6.38 14.51 37.74
C GLY A 44 7.86 14.85 37.81
N CYS A 45 8.68 14.43 36.80
CA CYS A 45 10.13 14.61 36.83
C CYS A 45 10.67 15.80 36.05
N GLY A 46 9.81 16.55 35.33
CA GLY A 46 10.22 17.71 34.53
C GLY A 46 10.93 17.35 33.22
N HIS A 47 11.13 16.06 32.93
CA HIS A 47 11.78 15.62 31.66
C HIS A 47 11.07 16.17 30.44
N ARG A 48 11.85 16.66 29.45
CA ARG A 48 11.34 17.22 28.21
C ARG A 48 11.70 16.33 27.03
N PHE A 49 10.69 15.97 26.25
CA PHE A 49 10.87 15.13 25.06
C PHE A 49 9.95 15.57 23.91
N THR A 50 10.17 15.00 22.76
CA THR A 50 9.39 15.31 21.55
C THR A 50 8.66 14.06 21.09
N THR A 51 7.40 14.23 20.70
CA THR A 51 6.60 13.18 20.02
C THR A 51 6.20 13.66 18.65
N PHE A 52 5.98 12.70 17.74
CA PHE A 52 5.43 12.94 16.43
C PHE A 52 4.11 12.17 16.29
N GLU A 53 3.07 12.88 15.89
CA GLU A 53 1.84 12.24 15.42
C GLU A 53 1.88 12.19 13.92
N ARG A 54 1.67 11.02 13.37
CA ARG A 54 1.58 10.78 11.92
C ARG A 54 0.29 10.03 11.63
N ALA A 55 -0.34 10.33 10.48
CA ALA A 55 -1.41 9.50 9.99
C ALA A 55 -0.86 8.07 9.81
N SER A 56 -1.48 7.12 10.50
CA SER A 56 -1.17 5.71 10.30
C SER A 56 -1.72 5.28 8.95
N ALA A 57 -0.87 4.72 8.10
CA ALA A 57 -1.36 4.03 6.91
C ALA A 57 -2.33 2.92 7.33
N PRO A 58 -3.45 2.73 6.62
CA PRO A 58 -4.37 1.66 6.93
C PRO A 58 -3.62 0.32 6.87
N ARG A 59 -3.85 -0.53 7.87
CA ARG A 59 -3.30 -1.89 7.87
C ARG A 59 -4.04 -2.69 6.82
N LEU A 60 -3.40 -2.91 5.69
CA LEU A 60 -3.95 -3.72 4.61
C LEU A 60 -3.80 -5.20 4.94
N THR A 61 -4.84 -5.96 4.69
CA THR A 61 -4.92 -7.40 4.97
C THR A 61 -5.20 -8.15 3.68
N VAL A 62 -4.53 -9.27 3.49
CA VAL A 62 -4.81 -10.19 2.37
C VAL A 62 -5.64 -11.35 2.90
N GLU A 63 -6.78 -11.57 2.29
CA GLU A 63 -7.59 -12.77 2.45
C GLU A 63 -7.06 -13.85 1.49
N LYS A 64 -6.68 -14.99 2.05
CA LYS A 64 -6.20 -16.14 1.30
C LYS A 64 -7.39 -17.03 0.85
N ARG A 65 -7.15 -17.92 -0.10
CA ARG A 65 -8.15 -18.87 -0.62
C ARG A 65 -8.71 -19.81 0.45
N ASP A 66 -7.92 -20.13 1.46
CA ASP A 66 -8.32 -20.95 2.61
C ASP A 66 -9.11 -20.16 3.68
N GLY A 67 -9.45 -18.90 3.40
CA GLY A 67 -10.11 -17.98 4.35
C GLY A 67 -9.17 -17.39 5.39
N GLY A 68 -7.88 -17.74 5.37
CA GLY A 68 -6.89 -17.17 6.28
C GLY A 68 -6.59 -15.71 5.95
N HIS A 69 -6.25 -14.92 6.98
CA HIS A 69 -5.89 -13.51 6.84
C HIS A 69 -4.41 -13.30 7.18
N GLN A 70 -3.72 -12.49 6.38
CA GLN A 70 -2.35 -12.07 6.68
C GLN A 70 -2.15 -10.59 6.34
N PRO A 71 -1.21 -9.89 7.02
CA PRO A 71 -0.86 -8.53 6.63
C PRO A 71 -0.38 -8.47 5.17
N PHE A 72 -0.81 -7.44 4.44
CA PHE A 72 -0.29 -7.18 3.10
C PHE A 72 1.18 -6.75 3.19
N ASP A 73 2.01 -7.39 2.39
CA ASP A 73 3.44 -7.12 2.29
C ASP A 73 3.77 -6.62 0.88
N ALA A 74 3.93 -5.31 0.75
CA ALA A 74 4.30 -4.65 -0.50
C ALA A 74 5.67 -5.11 -1.01
N GLY A 75 6.62 -5.43 -0.10
CA GLY A 75 7.94 -5.94 -0.44
C GLY A 75 7.88 -7.32 -1.07
N LYS A 76 7.05 -8.20 -0.52
CA LYS A 76 6.81 -9.54 -1.05
C LYS A 76 6.20 -9.48 -2.45
N LEU A 77 5.19 -8.63 -2.66
CA LEU A 77 4.57 -8.43 -3.98
C LEU A 77 5.57 -7.85 -4.98
N LYS A 78 6.31 -6.81 -4.59
CA LYS A 78 7.37 -6.21 -5.41
C LYS A 78 8.43 -7.24 -5.82
N GLY A 79 8.86 -8.11 -4.91
CA GLY A 79 9.80 -9.18 -5.19
C GLY A 79 9.25 -10.22 -6.19
N ALA A 80 7.97 -10.59 -6.08
CA ALA A 80 7.33 -11.51 -7.01
C ALA A 80 7.26 -10.92 -8.43
N LEU A 81 6.84 -9.65 -8.54
CA LEU A 81 6.81 -8.93 -9.82
C LEU A 81 8.21 -8.76 -10.43
N ALA A 82 9.22 -8.46 -9.61
CA ALA A 82 10.60 -8.33 -10.07
C ALA A 82 11.16 -9.65 -10.62
N ARG A 83 10.83 -10.79 -10.01
CA ARG A 83 11.19 -12.11 -10.53
C ARG A 83 10.53 -12.39 -11.88
N ALA A 84 9.24 -12.10 -12.01
CA ALA A 84 8.50 -12.25 -13.27
C ALA A 84 9.00 -11.29 -14.36
N ALA A 85 9.53 -10.14 -13.98
CA ALA A 85 10.12 -9.15 -14.87
C ALA A 85 11.61 -9.38 -15.16
N HIS A 86 12.21 -10.47 -14.66
CA HIS A 86 13.63 -10.73 -14.89
C HIS A 86 13.93 -10.89 -16.39
N LYS A 87 14.94 -10.16 -16.89
CA LYS A 87 15.30 -10.07 -18.31
C LYS A 87 14.14 -9.61 -19.22
N ARG A 88 13.23 -8.79 -18.69
CA ARG A 88 12.09 -8.22 -19.43
C ARG A 88 12.12 -6.69 -19.39
N SER A 89 11.40 -6.06 -20.33
CA SER A 89 11.35 -4.59 -20.43
C SER A 89 10.37 -3.96 -19.46
N VAL A 90 10.44 -4.35 -18.17
CA VAL A 90 9.61 -3.80 -17.09
C VAL A 90 10.51 -3.05 -16.10
N SER A 91 10.31 -1.75 -16.00
CA SER A 91 11.11 -0.88 -15.11
C SER A 91 10.71 -1.02 -13.64
N PRO A 92 11.62 -0.70 -12.69
CA PRO A 92 11.29 -0.65 -11.27
C PRO A 92 10.14 0.33 -10.95
N ALA A 93 10.02 1.42 -11.71
CA ALA A 93 8.94 2.39 -11.57
C ALA A 93 7.57 1.81 -11.95
N GLN A 94 7.51 0.99 -13.00
CA GLN A 94 6.30 0.28 -13.40
C GLN A 94 5.90 -0.77 -12.36
N ILE A 95 6.85 -1.52 -11.80
CA ILE A 95 6.58 -2.45 -10.69
C ILE A 95 6.01 -1.70 -9.49
N ALA A 96 6.62 -0.57 -9.10
CA ALA A 96 6.10 0.24 -8.01
C ALA A 96 4.69 0.79 -8.29
N ALA A 97 4.38 1.13 -9.54
CA ALA A 97 3.04 1.56 -9.94
C ALA A 97 1.99 0.44 -9.81
N ILE A 98 2.36 -0.80 -10.13
CA ILE A 98 1.48 -1.96 -9.94
C ILE A 98 1.20 -2.17 -8.44
N VAL A 99 2.24 -2.14 -7.60
CA VAL A 99 2.07 -2.30 -6.15
C VAL A 99 1.16 -1.23 -5.57
N ARG A 100 1.37 0.05 -5.92
CA ARG A 100 0.48 1.15 -5.48
C ARG A 100 -0.96 0.97 -5.93
N ALA A 101 -1.20 0.40 -7.11
CA ALA A 101 -2.56 0.15 -7.58
C ALA A 101 -3.26 -0.94 -6.76
N VAL A 102 -2.52 -1.96 -6.32
CA VAL A 102 -3.04 -3.00 -5.41
C VAL A 102 -3.34 -2.40 -4.03
N GLU A 103 -2.45 -1.56 -3.50
CA GLU A 103 -2.68 -0.86 -2.23
C GLU A 103 -3.92 0.05 -2.29
N ALA A 104 -4.08 0.79 -3.38
CA ALA A 104 -5.24 1.66 -3.59
C ALA A 104 -6.56 0.87 -3.65
N GLU A 105 -6.58 -0.27 -4.34
CA GLU A 105 -7.73 -1.16 -4.38
C GLU A 105 -8.03 -1.72 -2.98
N ALA A 106 -7.01 -2.16 -2.25
CA ALA A 106 -7.19 -2.67 -0.89
C ALA A 106 -7.76 -1.60 0.06
N VAL A 107 -7.34 -0.34 -0.07
CA VAL A 107 -7.92 0.77 0.69
C VAL A 107 -9.38 0.99 0.30
N ALA A 108 -9.70 0.97 -0.99
CA ALA A 108 -11.07 1.16 -1.50
C ALA A 108 -12.03 0.05 -1.03
N THR A 109 -11.52 -1.16 -0.78
CA THR A 109 -12.29 -2.30 -0.27
C THR A 109 -12.29 -2.40 1.27
N GLY A 110 -11.97 -1.31 1.97
CA GLY A 110 -12.01 -1.28 3.44
C GLY A 110 -10.81 -1.90 4.13
N GLY A 111 -9.68 -2.03 3.43
CA GLY A 111 -8.42 -2.54 4.00
C GLY A 111 -8.22 -4.04 3.84
N VAL A 112 -9.15 -4.76 3.20
CA VAL A 112 -9.04 -6.21 2.93
C VAL A 112 -9.10 -6.44 1.43
N ILE A 113 -8.17 -7.25 0.90
CA ILE A 113 -8.12 -7.62 -0.52
C ILE A 113 -7.86 -9.11 -0.67
N GLY A 114 -8.60 -9.78 -1.54
CA GLY A 114 -8.40 -11.20 -1.83
C GLY A 114 -7.09 -11.46 -2.60
N ALA A 115 -6.41 -12.55 -2.27
CA ALA A 115 -5.18 -12.96 -2.95
C ALA A 115 -5.39 -13.14 -4.47
N GLU A 116 -6.54 -13.63 -4.90
CA GLU A 116 -6.89 -13.77 -6.31
C GLU A 116 -7.02 -12.42 -7.00
N ARG A 117 -7.68 -11.45 -6.33
CA ARG A 117 -7.83 -10.09 -6.86
C ARG A 117 -6.48 -9.39 -7.04
N ILE A 118 -5.54 -9.59 -6.09
CA ILE A 118 -4.15 -9.12 -6.24
C ILE A 118 -3.53 -9.71 -7.50
N GLY A 119 -3.65 -11.02 -7.71
CA GLY A 119 -3.14 -11.71 -8.89
C GLY A 119 -3.70 -11.12 -10.19
N GLN A 120 -5.03 -10.95 -10.26
CA GLN A 120 -5.72 -10.37 -11.41
C GLN A 120 -5.22 -8.95 -11.73
N LEU A 121 -5.16 -8.07 -10.73
CA LEU A 121 -4.67 -6.70 -10.89
C LEU A 121 -3.23 -6.66 -11.43
N CYS A 122 -2.37 -7.55 -10.94
CA CYS A 122 -1.01 -7.65 -11.44
C CYS A 122 -0.97 -8.10 -12.90
N LEU A 123 -1.76 -9.11 -13.26
CA LEU A 123 -1.86 -9.62 -14.64
C LEU A 123 -2.41 -8.56 -15.59
N GLU A 124 -3.49 -7.88 -15.24
CA GLU A 124 -4.08 -6.79 -16.03
C GLU A 124 -3.06 -5.68 -16.37
N ARG A 125 -2.20 -5.35 -15.39
CA ARG A 125 -1.16 -4.33 -15.56
C ARG A 125 0.02 -4.83 -16.37
N LEU A 126 0.51 -6.04 -16.10
CA LEU A 126 1.61 -6.65 -16.84
C LEU A 126 1.25 -6.91 -18.30
N ALA A 127 0.01 -7.31 -18.61
CA ALA A 127 -0.47 -7.50 -19.97
C ALA A 127 -0.30 -6.26 -20.86
N ARG A 128 -0.38 -5.07 -20.27
CA ARG A 128 -0.20 -3.78 -20.98
C ARG A 128 1.25 -3.34 -21.08
N ILE A 129 2.17 -3.94 -20.31
CA ILE A 129 3.57 -3.54 -20.23
C ILE A 129 4.45 -4.52 -21.00
N ASP A 130 4.39 -5.81 -20.69
CA ASP A 130 5.26 -6.84 -21.25
C ASP A 130 4.59 -8.23 -21.17
N ARG A 131 4.33 -8.82 -22.33
CA ARG A 131 3.68 -10.14 -22.46
C ARG A 131 4.48 -11.25 -21.77
N GLY A 132 5.81 -11.19 -21.83
CA GLY A 132 6.64 -12.23 -21.21
C GLY A 132 6.60 -12.17 -19.69
N ALA A 133 6.63 -10.96 -19.11
CA ALA A 133 6.46 -10.76 -17.66
C ALA A 133 5.06 -11.22 -17.22
N TYR A 134 4.02 -10.92 -18.02
CA TYR A 134 2.68 -11.43 -17.79
C TYR A 134 2.64 -12.96 -17.69
N LEU A 135 3.19 -13.67 -18.70
CA LEU A 135 3.21 -15.13 -18.72
C LEU A 135 4.02 -15.73 -17.56
N GLN A 136 5.18 -15.13 -17.25
CA GLN A 136 6.00 -15.56 -16.12
C GLN A 136 5.28 -15.38 -14.79
N PHE A 137 4.56 -14.27 -14.62
CA PHE A 137 3.80 -14.03 -13.40
C PHE A 137 2.58 -14.97 -13.31
N ALA A 138 1.84 -15.14 -14.42
CA ALA A 138 0.69 -16.06 -14.50
C ALA A 138 1.07 -17.48 -14.10
N GLY A 139 2.24 -17.98 -14.51
CA GLY A 139 2.74 -19.30 -14.16
C GLY A 139 3.08 -19.49 -12.68
N THR A 140 3.15 -18.41 -11.89
CA THR A 140 3.36 -18.46 -10.43
C THR A 140 2.05 -18.52 -9.64
N LEU A 141 0.91 -18.29 -10.32
CA LEU A 141 -0.40 -18.25 -9.69
C LEU A 141 -1.07 -19.62 -9.87
N PRO A 142 -1.45 -20.31 -8.77
CA PRO A 142 -2.19 -21.56 -8.90
C PRO A 142 -3.59 -21.26 -9.48
N GLU A 143 -3.95 -21.94 -10.55
CA GLU A 143 -5.30 -22.02 -11.14
C GLU A 143 -5.99 -20.72 -11.59
N ILE A 144 -5.26 -19.65 -11.86
CA ILE A 144 -5.80 -18.61 -12.72
C ILE A 144 -5.60 -19.10 -14.15
N THR A 145 -6.64 -19.63 -14.79
CA THR A 145 -6.64 -19.85 -16.23
C THR A 145 -6.47 -18.47 -16.86
N PRO A 146 -5.33 -18.18 -17.52
CA PRO A 146 -5.17 -16.89 -18.16
C PRO A 146 -6.22 -16.82 -19.26
N GLU A 147 -7.22 -15.97 -19.10
CA GLU A 147 -8.03 -15.55 -20.23
C GLU A 147 -7.09 -14.80 -21.13
N ILE A 148 -6.63 -15.47 -22.17
CA ILE A 148 -5.70 -14.90 -23.15
C ILE A 148 -6.50 -13.88 -23.96
N ALA A 149 -6.72 -12.71 -23.38
CA ALA A 149 -7.16 -11.56 -24.15
C ALA A 149 -6.11 -11.31 -25.24
N PRO A 150 -6.51 -11.14 -26.50
CA PRO A 150 -5.56 -10.89 -27.57
C PRO A 150 -4.73 -9.64 -27.21
N PHE A 151 -3.43 -9.83 -27.12
CA PHE A 151 -2.48 -8.75 -26.87
C PHE A 151 -2.58 -7.76 -28.05
N ALA A 152 -3.13 -6.59 -27.79
CA ALA A 152 -3.02 -5.46 -28.71
C ALA A 152 -1.70 -4.75 -28.42
N PRO A 153 -0.67 -4.81 -29.29
CA PRO A 153 0.55 -4.06 -29.08
C PRO A 153 0.21 -2.57 -29.12
N ALA A 154 0.62 -1.84 -28.09
CA ALA A 154 0.58 -0.39 -28.10
C ALA A 154 1.48 0.11 -29.24
N GLY A 155 0.86 0.67 -30.30
CA GLY A 155 1.58 1.38 -31.35
C GLY A 155 1.80 0.64 -32.68
N SER A 156 0.77 0.08 -33.27
CA SER A 156 0.77 -0.02 -34.75
C SER A 156 0.29 1.33 -35.32
N VAL A 157 1.23 2.25 -35.51
CA VAL A 157 1.03 3.39 -36.39
C VAL A 157 0.76 2.81 -37.78
N ARG A 158 -0.47 2.94 -38.25
CA ARG A 158 -0.79 2.69 -39.67
C ARG A 158 0.02 3.73 -40.46
N ARG A 159 1.00 3.26 -41.21
CA ARG A 159 1.54 4.03 -42.32
C ARG A 159 0.41 4.10 -43.36
N GLU A 160 -0.19 5.27 -43.46
CA GLU A 160 -1.00 5.58 -44.64
C GLU A 160 -0.05 5.55 -45.82
N GLU A 161 -0.19 4.52 -46.67
CA GLU A 161 0.44 4.49 -47.98
C GLU A 161 -0.26 5.54 -48.83
N GLU A 162 0.38 6.70 -49.05
CA GLU A 162 0.06 7.58 -50.16
C GLU A 162 0.40 6.81 -51.43
N GLY A 163 -0.63 6.40 -52.14
CA GLY A 163 -0.53 5.89 -53.51
C GLY A 163 -0.53 7.04 -54.51
N PRO A 164 -0.05 6.82 -55.73
CA PRO A 164 0.30 7.83 -56.75
C PRO A 164 -0.88 8.57 -57.33
#